data_1de8bcb60f0e2144011472713b0cf85a
#
_entry.id   1de8bcb60f0e2144011472713b0cf85a
#
_cell.length_a   1.000
_cell.length_b   1.000
_cell.length_c   1.000
_cell.angle_alpha   90.00
_cell.angle_beta   90.00
_cell.angle_gamma   90.00
#
_symmetry.space_group_name_H-M   'P 1'
#
loop_
_entity.id
_entity.type
_entity.pdbx_description
1 polymer ?
#
loop_
_entity_poly.entity_id
_entity_poly.type
_entity_poly.pdbx_seq_one_letter_code
_entity_poly.pdbx_strand_id
1 'polypeptide(L)'
;KKMINTHWGGVTEDNSFGTHEFFELCEQIGCKTYINGNVGSGTVQEMSEWVEYMTFDGVSPMADLRRKNGREKAWKVDYFGVGNENWGCGGNMTPSYYGNLYRRYQTYVRNYDSKQPIFKVCCGPNAGDTYWTENVLKTCFENAPEWMHGFMDGLSLHYYTLPEDDWSHKGSALDFDDAAWYKTLAKAFKLDELIHKHSTIMDKYDPEKKIGLICDEWGTWYDVEPGTNPGFLYQQSTMRDALVAGLSLNIFNKHCDRVKMANIAQLINVLQAVILTEGPKMLRTPTYHVFHMYKYHQ
;
A
#
# COMPACT_ATOMS: atom_id res chain seq x y z
N LYS A 1 -22.03 -8.21 4.77
CA LYS A 1 -22.91 -8.74 3.68
C LYS A 1 -22.04 -9.29 2.56
N LYS A 2 -22.41 -10.45 2.02
CA LYS A 2 -21.73 -11.01 0.84
C LYS A 2 -22.03 -10.17 -0.39
N MET A 3 -20.98 -9.93 -1.21
CA MET A 3 -21.12 -9.24 -2.49
C MET A 3 -20.12 -9.81 -3.50
N ILE A 4 -20.41 -9.68 -4.78
CA ILE A 4 -19.44 -9.91 -5.84
C ILE A 4 -18.65 -8.62 -6.02
N ASN A 5 -17.33 -8.70 -5.95
CA ASN A 5 -16.47 -7.57 -6.28
C ASN A 5 -16.40 -7.39 -7.80
N THR A 6 -17.28 -6.56 -8.32
CA THR A 6 -17.37 -6.30 -9.77
C THR A 6 -16.25 -5.41 -10.30
N HIS A 7 -15.51 -4.75 -9.42
CA HIS A 7 -14.40 -3.87 -9.79
C HIS A 7 -13.06 -4.60 -9.82
N TRP A 8 -12.93 -5.69 -9.03
CA TRP A 8 -11.68 -6.44 -8.94
C TRP A 8 -11.94 -7.95 -8.81
N GLY A 9 -11.43 -8.71 -9.76
CA GLY A 9 -11.41 -10.17 -9.75
C GLY A 9 -12.74 -10.90 -9.91
N GLY A 10 -13.88 -10.24 -9.77
CA GLY A 10 -15.22 -10.84 -9.91
C GLY A 10 -15.53 -11.93 -8.87
N VAL A 11 -14.81 -11.99 -7.76
CA VAL A 11 -14.98 -12.97 -6.69
C VAL A 11 -16.03 -12.55 -5.68
N THR A 12 -16.63 -13.53 -5.00
CA THR A 12 -17.57 -13.26 -3.91
C THR A 12 -16.79 -12.98 -2.63
N GLU A 13 -16.97 -11.77 -2.10
CA GLU A 13 -16.46 -11.36 -0.79
C GLU A 13 -17.58 -11.44 0.25
N ASP A 14 -17.30 -11.98 1.43
CA ASP A 14 -18.28 -12.05 2.51
C ASP A 14 -18.27 -10.83 3.43
N ASN A 15 -17.24 -9.99 3.32
CA ASN A 15 -17.03 -8.78 4.12
C ASN A 15 -17.08 -9.07 5.64
N SER A 16 -16.56 -10.22 6.06
CA SER A 16 -16.52 -10.64 7.48
C SER A 16 -15.30 -10.12 8.22
N PHE A 17 -14.29 -9.63 7.50
CA PHE A 17 -13.10 -9.00 8.07
C PHE A 17 -13.15 -7.50 7.80
N GLY A 18 -13.61 -6.73 8.79
CA GLY A 18 -13.79 -5.28 8.69
C GLY A 18 -12.89 -4.52 9.65
N THR A 19 -13.31 -3.31 10.00
CA THR A 19 -12.54 -2.37 10.85
C THR A 19 -12.17 -3.00 12.19
N HIS A 20 -13.11 -3.61 12.90
CA HIS A 20 -12.85 -4.20 14.22
C HIS A 20 -11.88 -5.37 14.15
N GLU A 21 -12.11 -6.30 13.23
CA GLU A 21 -11.27 -7.49 13.04
C GLU A 21 -9.84 -7.12 12.63
N PHE A 22 -9.70 -6.09 11.78
CA PHE A 22 -8.37 -5.60 11.37
C PHE A 22 -7.59 -5.02 12.56
N PHE A 23 -8.20 -4.14 13.34
CA PHE A 23 -7.53 -3.56 14.50
C PHE A 23 -7.26 -4.60 15.59
N GLU A 24 -8.16 -5.55 15.80
CA GLU A 24 -7.93 -6.66 16.73
C GLU A 24 -6.72 -7.50 16.31
N LEU A 25 -6.61 -7.83 15.02
CA LEU A 25 -5.43 -8.51 14.47
C LEU A 25 -4.15 -7.72 14.73
N CYS A 26 -4.15 -6.41 14.44
CA CYS A 26 -2.99 -5.55 14.66
C CYS A 26 -2.61 -5.47 16.15
N GLU A 27 -3.58 -5.37 17.04
CA GLU A 27 -3.36 -5.37 18.49
C GLU A 27 -2.76 -6.72 18.98
N GLN A 28 -3.24 -7.85 18.46
CA GLN A 28 -2.72 -9.18 18.81
C GLN A 28 -1.29 -9.41 18.31
N ILE A 29 -0.97 -8.94 17.10
CA ILE A 29 0.37 -9.06 16.50
C ILE A 29 1.33 -8.02 17.08
N GLY A 30 0.81 -6.88 17.58
CA GLY A 30 1.60 -5.75 18.04
C GLY A 30 2.21 -4.92 16.91
N CYS A 31 1.56 -4.88 15.74
CA CYS A 31 2.02 -4.10 14.60
C CYS A 31 1.32 -2.73 14.50
N LYS A 32 1.92 -1.82 13.73
CA LYS A 32 1.30 -0.55 13.35
C LYS A 32 0.18 -0.77 12.34
N THR A 33 -0.72 0.21 12.27
CA THR A 33 -1.87 0.19 11.38
C THR A 33 -1.68 1.09 10.17
N TYR A 34 -2.02 0.60 8.98
CA TYR A 34 -2.10 1.38 7.75
C TYR A 34 -3.48 1.17 7.13
N ILE A 35 -4.31 2.20 7.16
CA ILE A 35 -5.68 2.23 6.62
C ILE A 35 -5.68 3.02 5.33
N ASN A 36 -6.42 2.58 4.32
CA ASN A 36 -6.53 3.27 3.04
C ASN A 36 -7.96 3.74 2.79
N GLY A 37 -8.12 5.03 2.51
CA GLY A 37 -9.40 5.65 2.23
C GLY A 37 -9.71 5.67 0.74
N ASN A 38 -10.98 5.46 0.39
CA ASN A 38 -11.45 5.42 -0.99
C ASN A 38 -11.68 6.84 -1.52
N VAL A 39 -10.79 7.31 -2.40
CA VAL A 39 -10.93 8.59 -3.12
C VAL A 39 -11.61 8.41 -4.49
N GLY A 40 -11.60 7.18 -5.03
CA GLY A 40 -12.14 6.90 -6.36
C GLY A 40 -13.66 6.99 -6.43
N SER A 41 -14.36 6.23 -5.59
CA SER A 41 -15.83 6.17 -5.55
C SER A 41 -16.44 6.61 -4.22
N GLY A 42 -15.63 6.76 -3.17
CA GLY A 42 -16.07 7.25 -1.87
C GLY A 42 -16.19 8.77 -1.82
N THR A 43 -16.89 9.26 -0.82
CA THR A 43 -17.05 10.69 -0.55
C THR A 43 -16.10 11.17 0.54
N VAL A 44 -15.84 12.48 0.57
CA VAL A 44 -15.08 13.12 1.68
C VAL A 44 -15.77 12.87 3.03
N GLN A 45 -17.10 12.88 3.04
CA GLN A 45 -17.88 12.65 4.25
C GLN A 45 -17.66 11.22 4.78
N GLU A 46 -17.78 10.20 3.93
CA GLU A 46 -17.55 8.81 4.33
C GLU A 46 -16.15 8.59 4.90
N MET A 47 -15.13 9.17 4.27
CA MET A 47 -13.76 9.10 4.77
C MET A 47 -13.62 9.80 6.13
N SER A 48 -14.17 11.01 6.28
CA SER A 48 -14.14 11.77 7.52
C SER A 48 -14.84 11.02 8.66
N GLU A 49 -16.03 10.49 8.39
CA GLU A 49 -16.82 9.71 9.35
C GLU A 49 -16.10 8.42 9.77
N TRP A 50 -15.43 7.75 8.82
CA TRP A 50 -14.66 6.55 9.14
C TRP A 50 -13.44 6.85 10.02
N VAL A 51 -12.71 7.94 9.73
CA VAL A 51 -11.59 8.40 10.59
C VAL A 51 -12.11 8.76 11.98
N GLU A 52 -13.25 9.46 12.09
CA GLU A 52 -13.88 9.79 13.35
C GLU A 52 -14.30 8.54 14.12
N TYR A 53 -14.94 7.57 13.44
CA TYR A 53 -15.31 6.27 14.01
C TYR A 53 -14.11 5.56 14.64
N MET A 54 -12.98 5.53 13.92
CA MET A 54 -11.79 4.83 14.38
C MET A 54 -11.06 5.54 15.51
N THR A 55 -10.96 6.88 15.46
CA THR A 55 -9.93 7.61 16.23
C THR A 55 -10.47 8.63 17.23
N PHE A 56 -11.78 8.93 17.24
CA PHE A 56 -12.34 9.94 18.14
C PHE A 56 -12.98 9.32 19.39
N ASP A 57 -12.50 9.73 20.58
CA ASP A 57 -13.06 9.29 21.87
C ASP A 57 -14.06 10.28 22.50
N GLY A 58 -14.31 11.41 21.83
CA GLY A 58 -15.25 12.41 22.30
C GLY A 58 -16.71 12.06 22.05
N VAL A 59 -17.57 13.07 22.08
CA VAL A 59 -19.02 12.95 21.84
C VAL A 59 -19.28 13.21 20.36
N SER A 60 -19.69 12.15 19.63
CA SER A 60 -20.12 12.27 18.25
C SER A 60 -20.91 11.03 17.81
N PRO A 61 -21.74 11.14 16.74
CA PRO A 61 -22.49 10.01 16.21
C PRO A 61 -21.61 8.81 15.83
N MET A 62 -20.41 9.06 15.30
CA MET A 62 -19.51 7.99 14.85
C MET A 62 -18.79 7.31 16.03
N ALA A 63 -18.40 8.08 17.06
CA ALA A 63 -17.85 7.52 18.29
C ALA A 63 -18.91 6.68 19.04
N ASP A 64 -20.17 7.15 19.06
CA ASP A 64 -21.28 6.41 19.66
C ASP A 64 -21.60 5.13 18.88
N LEU A 65 -21.51 5.19 17.53
CA LEU A 65 -21.67 4.00 16.69
C LEU A 65 -20.58 2.96 16.96
N ARG A 66 -19.31 3.38 17.11
CA ARG A 66 -18.19 2.49 17.48
C ARG A 66 -18.49 1.80 18.82
N ARG A 67 -18.92 2.55 19.83
CA ARG A 67 -19.28 2.01 21.17
C ARG A 67 -20.43 1.02 21.08
N LYS A 68 -21.48 1.36 20.32
CA LYS A 68 -22.61 0.47 20.05
C LYS A 68 -22.18 -0.83 19.36
N ASN A 69 -21.16 -0.77 18.52
CA ASN A 69 -20.57 -1.92 17.84
C ASN A 69 -19.58 -2.70 18.72
N GLY A 70 -19.44 -2.36 20.02
CA GLY A 70 -18.69 -3.13 21.00
C GLY A 70 -17.28 -2.62 21.31
N ARG A 71 -16.86 -1.49 20.75
CA ARG A 71 -15.55 -0.92 21.04
C ARG A 71 -15.68 0.43 21.76
N GLU A 72 -15.36 0.45 23.04
CA GLU A 72 -15.48 1.65 23.89
C GLU A 72 -14.45 2.71 23.50
N LYS A 73 -13.16 2.37 23.50
CA LYS A 73 -12.07 3.28 23.21
C LYS A 73 -11.72 3.32 21.72
N ALA A 74 -11.34 4.49 21.23
CA ALA A 74 -10.77 4.66 19.90
C ALA A 74 -9.51 3.81 19.72
N TRP A 75 -9.23 3.46 18.47
CA TRP A 75 -7.95 2.89 18.08
C TRP A 75 -6.96 3.99 17.72
N LYS A 76 -5.70 3.60 17.66
CA LYS A 76 -4.67 4.39 17.02
C LYS A 76 -4.58 4.01 15.54
N VAL A 77 -4.68 4.99 14.66
CA VAL A 77 -4.32 4.86 13.25
C VAL A 77 -2.93 5.45 13.07
N ASP A 78 -1.95 4.63 12.73
CA ASP A 78 -0.56 5.10 12.55
C ASP A 78 -0.39 5.76 11.18
N TYR A 79 -0.88 5.11 10.12
CA TYR A 79 -0.77 5.57 8.74
C TYR A 79 -2.14 5.57 8.06
N PHE A 80 -2.37 6.57 7.22
CA PHE A 80 -3.60 6.66 6.45
C PHE A 80 -3.29 7.06 5.01
N GLY A 81 -3.56 6.14 4.07
CA GLY A 81 -3.49 6.39 2.64
C GLY A 81 -4.73 7.13 2.15
N VAL A 82 -4.53 8.26 1.50
CA VAL A 82 -5.61 9.05 0.89
C VAL A 82 -5.73 8.66 -0.58
N GLY A 83 -6.44 7.57 -0.84
CA GLY A 83 -6.53 6.93 -2.13
C GLY A 83 -5.48 5.84 -2.38
N ASN A 84 -5.68 5.07 -3.43
CA ASN A 84 -4.80 4.03 -3.92
C ASN A 84 -4.95 3.90 -5.43
N GLU A 85 -3.81 3.85 -6.15
CA GLU A 85 -3.77 3.68 -7.61
C GLU A 85 -4.76 4.59 -8.38
N ASN A 86 -4.87 5.83 -7.96
CA ASN A 86 -5.85 6.77 -8.52
C ASN A 86 -5.59 7.10 -10.00
N TRP A 87 -4.39 6.81 -10.50
CA TRP A 87 -4.02 6.85 -11.93
C TRP A 87 -4.67 5.71 -12.75
N GLY A 88 -5.09 4.63 -12.09
CA GLY A 88 -5.64 3.42 -12.71
C GLY A 88 -6.97 3.01 -12.06
N CYS A 89 -6.98 1.81 -11.44
CA CYS A 89 -8.20 1.22 -10.86
C CYS A 89 -8.83 2.06 -9.74
N GLY A 90 -8.07 2.91 -9.08
CA GLY A 90 -8.55 3.84 -8.05
C GLY A 90 -9.23 5.10 -8.58
N GLY A 91 -9.57 5.18 -9.88
CA GLY A 91 -10.37 6.29 -10.40
C GLY A 91 -10.00 6.85 -11.77
N ASN A 92 -8.93 6.33 -12.41
CA ASN A 92 -8.46 6.76 -13.73
C ASN A 92 -8.29 8.29 -13.85
N MET A 93 -7.58 8.85 -12.88
CA MET A 93 -7.43 10.31 -12.72
C MET A 93 -6.15 10.83 -13.36
N THR A 94 -6.16 12.10 -13.76
CA THR A 94 -4.91 12.81 -14.03
C THR A 94 -4.23 13.21 -12.72
N PRO A 95 -2.90 13.36 -12.67
CA PRO A 95 -2.20 13.68 -11.43
C PRO A 95 -2.62 15.02 -10.81
N SER A 96 -2.93 16.03 -11.64
CA SER A 96 -3.39 17.32 -11.13
C SER A 96 -4.80 17.24 -10.54
N TYR A 97 -5.69 16.46 -11.14
CA TYR A 97 -7.03 16.24 -10.59
C TYR A 97 -6.94 15.50 -9.25
N TYR A 98 -6.17 14.41 -9.19
CA TYR A 98 -5.94 13.70 -7.94
C TYR A 98 -5.28 14.60 -6.89
N GLY A 99 -4.26 15.38 -7.23
CA GLY A 99 -3.60 16.31 -6.31
C GLY A 99 -4.58 17.29 -5.65
N ASN A 100 -5.56 17.81 -6.42
CA ASN A 100 -6.62 18.67 -5.88
C ASN A 100 -7.59 17.88 -4.96
N LEU A 101 -7.95 16.65 -5.34
CA LEU A 101 -8.74 15.77 -4.48
C LEU A 101 -7.97 15.42 -3.19
N TYR A 102 -6.68 15.06 -3.30
CA TYR A 102 -5.84 14.79 -2.13
C TYR A 102 -5.88 15.95 -1.15
N ARG A 103 -5.64 17.18 -1.61
CA ARG A 103 -5.70 18.40 -0.77
C ARG A 103 -7.02 18.51 -0.02
N ARG A 104 -8.13 18.22 -0.70
CA ARG A 104 -9.46 18.25 -0.10
C ARG A 104 -9.67 17.12 0.90
N TYR A 105 -9.40 15.88 0.53
CA TYR A 105 -9.65 14.70 1.37
C TYR A 105 -8.77 14.67 2.61
N GLN A 106 -7.47 14.97 2.47
CA GLN A 106 -6.54 14.97 3.61
C GLN A 106 -6.93 16.00 4.68
N THR A 107 -7.60 17.08 4.32
CA THR A 107 -8.10 18.08 5.26
C THR A 107 -9.10 17.48 6.26
N TYR A 108 -9.84 16.48 5.84
CA TYR A 108 -10.85 15.80 6.66
C TYR A 108 -10.34 14.52 7.33
N VAL A 109 -9.13 14.10 7.06
CA VAL A 109 -8.41 13.09 7.86
C VAL A 109 -7.82 13.82 9.07
N ARG A 110 -8.62 13.93 10.12
CA ARG A 110 -8.31 14.77 11.29
C ARG A 110 -7.50 14.01 12.34
N ASN A 111 -6.57 14.69 12.97
CA ASN A 111 -5.89 14.23 14.16
C ASN A 111 -6.74 14.59 15.39
N TYR A 112 -7.57 13.67 15.88
CA TYR A 112 -8.38 13.86 17.07
C TYR A 112 -7.56 13.79 18.36
N ASP A 113 -6.46 13.04 18.35
CA ASP A 113 -5.45 13.03 19.40
C ASP A 113 -4.13 13.64 18.90
N SER A 114 -3.78 14.82 19.37
CA SER A 114 -2.55 15.51 18.98
C SER A 114 -1.27 14.79 19.41
N LYS A 115 -1.36 13.86 20.37
CA LYS A 115 -0.22 13.03 20.82
C LYS A 115 0.01 11.83 19.90
N GLN A 116 -0.94 11.51 19.05
CA GLN A 116 -0.91 10.39 18.12
C GLN A 116 -1.33 10.85 16.72
N PRO A 117 -0.54 11.73 16.07
CA PRO A 117 -0.88 12.21 14.73
C PRO A 117 -0.89 11.07 13.74
N ILE A 118 -1.82 11.13 12.79
CA ILE A 118 -1.92 10.19 11.69
C ILE A 118 -0.90 10.59 10.61
N PHE A 119 -0.03 9.67 10.22
CA PHE A 119 0.87 9.84 9.09
C PHE A 119 0.09 9.70 7.78
N LYS A 120 -0.04 10.79 7.02
CA LYS A 120 -0.85 10.84 5.78
C LYS A 120 -0.02 10.49 4.56
N VAL A 121 -0.46 9.48 3.82
CA VAL A 121 0.19 9.03 2.60
C VAL A 121 -0.61 9.47 1.38
N CYS A 122 0.02 10.23 0.51
CA CYS A 122 -0.52 10.63 -0.80
C CYS A 122 -0.31 9.51 -1.81
N CYS A 123 -1.31 9.20 -2.65
CA CYS A 123 -1.16 8.21 -3.71
C CYS A 123 -0.10 8.67 -4.72
N GLY A 124 0.97 7.91 -4.80
CA GLY A 124 2.08 8.12 -5.70
C GLY A 124 1.97 7.30 -6.99
N PRO A 125 3.06 7.21 -7.76
CA PRO A 125 3.07 6.65 -9.10
C PRO A 125 3.07 5.11 -9.13
N ASN A 126 2.76 4.58 -10.33
CA ASN A 126 3.13 3.23 -10.71
C ASN A 126 4.52 3.23 -11.33
N ALA A 127 5.41 2.40 -10.79
CA ALA A 127 6.77 2.18 -11.33
C ALA A 127 7.47 3.48 -11.75
N GLY A 128 7.80 3.63 -13.03
CA GLY A 128 8.57 4.76 -13.56
C GLY A 128 7.76 5.98 -13.99
N ASP A 129 6.51 6.12 -13.59
CA ASP A 129 5.68 7.27 -13.94
C ASP A 129 6.10 8.54 -13.16
N THR A 130 7.20 9.13 -13.59
CA THR A 130 7.72 10.38 -13.03
C THR A 130 6.80 11.58 -13.31
N TYR A 131 5.96 11.51 -14.37
CA TYR A 131 4.97 12.53 -14.67
C TYR A 131 3.91 12.63 -13.56
N TRP A 132 3.46 11.48 -13.04
CA TRP A 132 2.55 11.45 -11.89
C TRP A 132 3.18 12.14 -10.67
N THR A 133 4.39 11.72 -10.29
CA THR A 133 5.10 12.27 -9.11
C THR A 133 5.27 13.79 -9.21
N GLU A 134 5.81 14.27 -10.33
CA GLU A 134 6.04 15.71 -10.56
C GLU A 134 4.74 16.51 -10.44
N ASN A 135 3.68 16.06 -11.11
CA ASN A 135 2.44 16.85 -11.19
C ASN A 135 1.56 16.78 -9.93
N VAL A 136 1.59 15.69 -9.18
CA VAL A 136 0.94 15.61 -7.87
C VAL A 136 1.63 16.57 -6.90
N LEU A 137 2.96 16.52 -6.79
CA LEU A 137 3.72 17.41 -5.90
C LEU A 137 3.58 18.88 -6.31
N LYS A 138 3.66 19.17 -7.60
CA LYS A 138 3.41 20.49 -8.14
C LYS A 138 2.05 21.03 -7.73
N THR A 139 0.99 20.24 -7.90
CA THR A 139 -0.38 20.61 -7.52
C THR A 139 -0.54 20.87 -6.04
N CYS A 140 0.19 20.11 -5.21
CA CYS A 140 0.11 20.23 -3.75
C CYS A 140 0.93 21.38 -3.19
N PHE A 141 2.06 21.75 -3.81
CA PHE A 141 3.05 22.65 -3.21
C PHE A 141 3.34 23.92 -4.01
N GLU A 142 3.16 23.93 -5.34
CA GLU A 142 3.41 25.15 -6.13
C GLU A 142 2.19 26.10 -6.16
N ASN A 143 2.49 27.37 -6.38
CA ASN A 143 1.51 28.44 -6.60
C ASN A 143 0.51 28.66 -5.45
N ALA A 144 0.88 28.23 -4.22
CA ALA A 144 0.08 28.45 -3.03
C ALA A 144 1.00 28.84 -1.86
N PRO A 145 0.56 29.76 -0.97
CA PRO A 145 1.29 30.02 0.26
C PRO A 145 1.39 28.73 1.09
N GLU A 146 2.44 28.62 1.91
CA GLU A 146 2.77 27.42 2.67
C GLU A 146 1.59 26.84 3.47
N TRP A 147 0.78 27.71 4.08
CA TRP A 147 -0.40 27.28 4.84
C TRP A 147 -1.50 26.63 4.00
N MET A 148 -1.44 26.75 2.67
CA MET A 148 -2.36 26.10 1.71
C MET A 148 -1.76 24.86 1.05
N HIS A 149 -0.55 24.45 1.42
CA HIS A 149 0.07 23.27 0.85
C HIS A 149 -0.74 21.99 1.11
N GLY A 150 -0.52 20.97 0.30
CA GLY A 150 -1.28 19.72 0.35
C GLY A 150 -0.87 18.75 1.45
N PHE A 151 -0.17 19.19 2.47
CA PHE A 151 0.18 18.49 3.72
C PHE A 151 0.19 16.95 3.63
N MET A 152 1.29 16.39 3.17
CA MET A 152 1.54 14.95 3.15
C MET A 152 2.78 14.62 3.98
N ASP A 153 2.75 13.47 4.66
CA ASP A 153 3.90 12.91 5.37
C ASP A 153 4.63 11.87 4.50
N GLY A 154 3.92 11.29 3.55
CA GLY A 154 4.47 10.33 2.60
C GLY A 154 3.82 10.39 1.22
N LEU A 155 4.58 9.91 0.22
CA LEU A 155 4.13 9.65 -1.14
C LEU A 155 4.32 8.17 -1.44
N SER A 156 3.27 7.48 -1.92
CA SER A 156 3.38 6.05 -2.20
C SER A 156 4.14 5.75 -3.50
N LEU A 157 4.62 4.52 -3.64
CA LEU A 157 5.22 3.99 -4.86
C LEU A 157 4.86 2.51 -4.99
N HIS A 158 4.30 2.11 -6.12
CA HIS A 158 4.03 0.72 -6.45
C HIS A 158 5.02 0.22 -7.48
N TYR A 159 5.56 -0.98 -7.26
CA TYR A 159 6.41 -1.66 -8.24
C TYR A 159 6.30 -3.17 -8.13
N TYR A 160 5.76 -3.81 -9.16
CA TYR A 160 5.78 -5.27 -9.29
C TYR A 160 6.93 -5.73 -10.18
N THR A 161 7.63 -6.75 -9.71
CA THR A 161 8.69 -7.44 -10.45
C THR A 161 8.08 -8.53 -11.30
N LEU A 162 8.13 -8.36 -12.61
CA LEU A 162 7.71 -9.34 -13.60
C LEU A 162 8.93 -9.84 -14.37
N PRO A 163 9.03 -11.13 -14.74
CA PRO A 163 10.11 -11.65 -15.59
C PRO A 163 10.15 -10.97 -16.95
N GLU A 164 8.99 -10.77 -17.55
CA GLU A 164 8.79 -10.01 -18.78
C GLU A 164 8.10 -8.68 -18.47
N ASP A 165 8.28 -7.67 -19.30
CA ASP A 165 7.55 -6.38 -19.15
C ASP A 165 6.16 -6.45 -19.82
N ASP A 166 5.51 -7.60 -19.76
CA ASP A 166 4.21 -7.87 -20.38
C ASP A 166 3.18 -8.30 -19.33
N TRP A 167 2.23 -7.43 -19.06
CA TRP A 167 1.15 -7.70 -18.11
C TRP A 167 0.17 -8.77 -18.59
N SER A 168 0.13 -9.07 -19.90
CA SER A 168 -0.71 -10.12 -20.46
C SER A 168 -0.06 -11.51 -20.37
N HIS A 169 1.28 -11.57 -20.22
CA HIS A 169 2.08 -12.78 -20.10
C HIS A 169 3.18 -12.56 -19.06
N LYS A 170 2.81 -12.66 -17.79
CA LYS A 170 3.72 -12.41 -16.67
C LYS A 170 4.69 -13.54 -16.40
N GLY A 171 4.46 -14.70 -17.04
CA GLY A 171 5.24 -15.90 -16.86
C GLY A 171 4.77 -16.78 -15.69
N SER A 172 5.17 -18.04 -15.73
CA SER A 172 4.81 -19.03 -14.70
C SER A 172 5.57 -18.81 -13.40
N ALA A 173 4.91 -19.05 -12.29
CA ALA A 173 5.54 -19.09 -10.97
C ALA A 173 6.43 -20.31 -10.79
N LEU A 174 6.11 -21.45 -11.44
CA LEU A 174 6.79 -22.74 -11.26
C LEU A 174 7.57 -23.20 -12.49
N ASP A 175 7.00 -23.05 -13.68
CA ASP A 175 7.60 -23.50 -14.94
C ASP A 175 8.42 -22.36 -15.56
N PHE A 176 9.68 -22.25 -15.16
CA PHE A 176 10.62 -21.25 -15.62
C PHE A 176 12.03 -21.83 -15.78
N ASP A 177 12.74 -21.33 -16.76
CA ASP A 177 14.14 -21.68 -17.04
C ASP A 177 15.13 -20.72 -16.32
N ASP A 178 16.41 -20.97 -16.51
CA ASP A 178 17.50 -20.13 -15.96
C ASP A 178 17.40 -18.69 -16.47
N ALA A 179 16.97 -18.48 -17.71
CA ALA A 179 16.83 -17.14 -18.27
C ALA A 179 15.74 -16.34 -17.55
N ALA A 180 14.57 -16.93 -17.34
CA ALA A 180 13.47 -16.31 -16.58
C ALA A 180 13.85 -16.07 -15.10
N TRP A 181 14.63 -16.97 -14.48
CA TRP A 181 15.19 -16.80 -13.15
C TRP A 181 16.04 -15.53 -13.08
N TYR A 182 17.08 -15.43 -13.93
CA TYR A 182 17.98 -14.28 -13.92
C TYR A 182 17.31 -12.98 -14.34
N LYS A 183 16.38 -13.01 -15.30
CA LYS A 183 15.58 -11.85 -15.69
C LYS A 183 14.79 -11.32 -14.50
N THR A 184 14.09 -12.17 -13.76
CA THR A 184 13.30 -11.76 -12.60
C THR A 184 14.17 -11.06 -11.55
N LEU A 185 15.35 -11.62 -11.24
CA LEU A 185 16.28 -11.01 -10.29
C LEU A 185 16.83 -9.67 -10.82
N ALA A 186 17.15 -9.60 -12.10
CA ALA A 186 17.60 -8.35 -12.73
C ALA A 186 16.52 -7.25 -12.70
N LYS A 187 15.23 -7.64 -12.90
CA LYS A 187 14.10 -6.71 -12.79
C LYS A 187 13.90 -6.18 -11.37
N ALA A 188 14.20 -6.97 -10.33
CA ALA A 188 14.14 -6.49 -8.95
C ALA A 188 15.10 -5.31 -8.70
N PHE A 189 16.26 -5.28 -9.35
CA PHE A 189 17.21 -4.15 -9.24
C PHE A 189 16.70 -2.84 -9.84
N LYS A 190 15.70 -2.87 -10.74
CA LYS A 190 15.08 -1.65 -11.28
C LYS A 190 14.50 -0.75 -10.18
N LEU A 191 14.12 -1.34 -9.07
CA LEU A 191 13.59 -0.63 -7.90
C LEU A 191 14.58 0.45 -7.40
N ASP A 192 15.89 0.18 -7.43
CA ASP A 192 16.94 1.15 -7.04
C ASP A 192 16.90 2.42 -7.91
N GLU A 193 16.76 2.23 -9.21
CA GLU A 193 16.62 3.33 -10.17
C GLU A 193 15.32 4.12 -9.96
N LEU A 194 14.21 3.41 -9.74
CA LEU A 194 12.89 4.02 -9.54
C LEU A 194 12.88 4.90 -8.30
N ILE A 195 13.36 4.37 -7.16
CA ILE A 195 13.44 5.14 -5.91
C ILE A 195 14.31 6.39 -6.11
N HIS A 196 15.44 6.25 -6.78
CA HIS A 196 16.32 7.40 -7.06
C HIS A 196 15.61 8.47 -7.90
N LYS A 197 14.92 8.09 -8.99
CA LYS A 197 14.19 9.01 -9.87
C LYS A 197 13.10 9.78 -9.12
N HIS A 198 12.25 9.06 -8.38
CA HIS A 198 11.17 9.70 -7.62
C HIS A 198 11.71 10.57 -6.49
N SER A 199 12.72 10.11 -5.77
CA SER A 199 13.39 10.90 -4.72
C SER A 199 13.97 12.21 -5.27
N THR A 200 14.58 12.17 -6.45
CA THR A 200 15.13 13.38 -7.10
C THR A 200 14.04 14.42 -7.41
N ILE A 201 12.85 13.95 -7.82
CA ILE A 201 11.71 14.84 -8.04
C ILE A 201 11.20 15.39 -6.71
N MET A 202 11.07 14.52 -5.69
CA MET A 202 10.64 14.92 -4.35
C MET A 202 11.56 15.97 -3.73
N ASP A 203 12.88 15.89 -3.97
CA ASP A 203 13.87 16.83 -3.43
C ASP A 203 13.65 18.28 -3.91
N LYS A 204 12.93 18.52 -5.02
CA LYS A 204 12.55 19.87 -5.46
C LYS A 204 11.54 20.54 -4.52
N TYR A 205 10.66 19.74 -3.93
CA TYR A 205 9.55 20.20 -3.10
C TYR A 205 9.82 20.00 -1.61
N ASP A 206 10.70 19.06 -1.29
CA ASP A 206 11.06 18.66 0.07
C ASP A 206 12.55 18.31 0.15
N PRO A 207 13.45 19.30 0.07
CA PRO A 207 14.90 19.08 0.12
C PRO A 207 15.38 18.53 1.47
N GLU A 208 14.63 18.73 2.53
CA GLU A 208 14.94 18.21 3.87
C GLU A 208 14.50 16.77 4.08
N LYS A 209 13.89 16.13 3.08
CA LYS A 209 13.41 14.74 3.11
C LYS A 209 12.47 14.41 4.26
N LYS A 210 11.58 15.35 4.58
CA LYS A 210 10.53 15.16 5.59
C LYS A 210 9.39 14.28 5.07
N ILE A 211 9.09 14.34 3.76
CA ILE A 211 8.10 13.49 3.10
C ILE A 211 8.74 12.16 2.77
N GLY A 212 8.28 11.08 3.42
CA GLY A 212 8.76 9.73 3.15
C GLY A 212 8.29 9.19 1.80
N LEU A 213 9.14 8.39 1.13
CA LEU A 213 8.66 7.52 0.05
C LEU A 213 8.17 6.22 0.68
N ILE A 214 6.94 5.85 0.37
CA ILE A 214 6.22 4.72 0.95
C ILE A 214 6.04 3.68 -0.15
N CYS A 215 6.88 2.65 -0.17
CA CYS A 215 6.76 1.56 -1.14
C CYS A 215 5.70 0.57 -0.65
N ASP A 216 4.44 0.98 -0.67
CA ASP A 216 3.35 0.29 0.00
C ASP A 216 2.72 -0.84 -0.81
N GLU A 217 3.20 -1.06 -2.06
CA GLU A 217 2.82 -2.21 -2.87
C GLU A 217 3.99 -2.65 -3.75
N TRP A 218 4.57 -3.81 -3.45
CA TRP A 218 5.67 -4.38 -4.21
C TRP A 218 5.72 -5.90 -4.06
N GLY A 219 6.42 -6.55 -4.96
CA GLY A 219 6.62 -8.01 -4.95
C GLY A 219 6.68 -8.56 -6.36
N THR A 220 6.67 -9.88 -6.47
CA THR A 220 6.55 -10.59 -7.74
C THR A 220 5.09 -10.75 -8.15
N TRP A 221 4.82 -10.65 -9.44
CA TRP A 221 3.50 -10.93 -9.99
C TRP A 221 3.63 -11.81 -11.22
N TYR A 222 3.20 -13.07 -11.13
CA TYR A 222 3.20 -14.05 -12.21
C TYR A 222 1.77 -14.31 -12.69
N ASP A 223 1.65 -15.13 -13.73
CA ASP A 223 0.35 -15.70 -14.12
C ASP A 223 -0.18 -16.56 -12.97
N VAL A 224 -1.50 -16.57 -12.78
CA VAL A 224 -2.12 -17.38 -11.73
C VAL A 224 -1.88 -18.86 -11.94
N GLU A 225 -1.81 -19.62 -10.86
CA GLU A 225 -1.64 -21.07 -10.94
C GLU A 225 -2.79 -21.71 -11.72
N PRO A 226 -2.47 -22.60 -12.67
CA PRO A 226 -3.49 -23.32 -13.45
C PRO A 226 -4.49 -24.06 -12.54
N GLY A 227 -5.77 -23.98 -12.89
CA GLY A 227 -6.85 -24.62 -12.13
C GLY A 227 -7.33 -23.84 -10.89
N THR A 228 -6.74 -22.71 -10.59
CA THR A 228 -7.22 -21.81 -9.53
C THR A 228 -8.15 -20.72 -10.10
N ASN A 229 -8.94 -20.08 -9.24
CA ASN A 229 -9.76 -18.94 -9.66
C ASN A 229 -8.84 -17.73 -9.95
N PRO A 230 -8.81 -17.21 -11.17
CA PRO A 230 -7.91 -16.12 -11.54
C PRO A 230 -8.14 -14.82 -10.76
N GLY A 231 -9.36 -14.61 -10.26
CA GLY A 231 -9.69 -13.43 -9.45
C GLY A 231 -9.03 -13.41 -8.07
N PHE A 232 -8.54 -14.55 -7.58
CA PHE A 232 -7.80 -14.61 -6.31
C PHE A 232 -6.30 -14.35 -6.45
N LEU A 233 -5.77 -14.26 -7.67
CA LEU A 233 -4.35 -13.95 -7.93
C LEU A 233 -3.38 -14.88 -7.17
N TYR A 234 -3.72 -16.17 -7.04
CA TYR A 234 -2.86 -17.13 -6.39
C TYR A 234 -1.72 -17.54 -7.30
N GLN A 235 -0.49 -17.43 -6.81
CA GLN A 235 0.72 -17.96 -7.41
C GLN A 235 1.55 -18.71 -6.36
N GLN A 236 2.21 -19.80 -6.77
CA GLN A 236 3.06 -20.57 -5.88
C GLN A 236 4.37 -19.82 -5.58
N SER A 237 4.65 -19.57 -4.31
CA SER A 237 5.90 -18.94 -3.88
C SER A 237 7.09 -19.91 -4.00
N THR A 238 8.22 -19.43 -4.53
CA THR A 238 9.46 -20.18 -4.72
C THR A 238 10.66 -19.45 -4.12
N MET A 239 11.86 -20.05 -4.24
CA MET A 239 13.11 -19.36 -3.87
C MET A 239 13.39 -18.14 -4.71
N ARG A 240 12.88 -18.08 -5.97
CA ARG A 240 12.98 -16.89 -6.82
C ARG A 240 12.31 -15.69 -6.18
N ASP A 241 11.10 -15.88 -5.62
CA ASP A 241 10.36 -14.85 -4.88
C ASP A 241 11.13 -14.40 -3.63
N ALA A 242 11.68 -15.34 -2.89
CA ALA A 242 12.47 -15.05 -1.70
C ALA A 242 13.70 -14.17 -2.01
N LEU A 243 14.39 -14.47 -3.11
CA LEU A 243 15.55 -13.67 -3.54
C LEU A 243 15.12 -12.28 -3.99
N VAL A 244 14.00 -12.15 -4.73
CA VAL A 244 13.43 -10.83 -5.08
C VAL A 244 13.10 -10.04 -3.81
N ALA A 245 12.48 -10.68 -2.81
CA ALA A 245 12.18 -10.01 -1.55
C ALA A 245 13.46 -9.53 -0.84
N GLY A 246 14.51 -10.37 -0.75
CA GLY A 246 15.78 -9.99 -0.15
C GLY A 246 16.48 -8.84 -0.88
N LEU A 247 16.50 -8.87 -2.21
CA LEU A 247 17.06 -7.79 -3.04
C LEU A 247 16.29 -6.48 -2.82
N SER A 248 14.95 -6.53 -2.83
CA SER A 248 14.10 -5.35 -2.63
C SER A 248 14.30 -4.75 -1.23
N LEU A 249 14.34 -5.57 -0.18
CA LEU A 249 14.59 -5.11 1.20
C LEU A 249 15.97 -4.46 1.34
N ASN A 250 17.02 -5.00 0.69
CA ASN A 250 18.33 -4.36 0.65
C ASN A 250 18.29 -2.99 -0.01
N ILE A 251 17.53 -2.86 -1.10
CA ILE A 251 17.38 -1.58 -1.82
C ILE A 251 16.63 -0.57 -0.93
N PHE A 252 15.54 -0.96 -0.27
CA PHE A 252 14.84 -0.07 0.66
C PHE A 252 15.75 0.42 1.78
N ASN A 253 16.53 -0.47 2.38
CA ASN A 253 17.50 -0.10 3.43
C ASN A 253 18.59 0.84 2.90
N LYS A 254 19.06 0.63 1.66
CA LYS A 254 20.01 1.54 1.01
C LYS A 254 19.47 2.96 0.89
N HIS A 255 18.18 3.12 0.67
CA HIS A 255 17.49 4.40 0.50
C HIS A 255 16.70 4.85 1.76
N CYS A 256 17.11 4.42 2.96
CA CYS A 256 16.41 4.70 4.20
C CYS A 256 16.32 6.20 4.57
N ASP A 257 17.11 7.05 3.91
CA ASP A 257 16.99 8.51 4.03
C ASP A 257 15.65 9.03 3.46
N ARG A 258 15.10 8.38 2.42
CA ARG A 258 13.83 8.73 1.80
C ARG A 258 12.74 7.67 1.98
N VAL A 259 13.06 6.38 1.88
CA VAL A 259 12.11 5.28 2.07
C VAL A 259 11.82 5.09 3.55
N LYS A 260 10.55 5.20 3.95
CA LYS A 260 10.13 5.08 5.36
C LYS A 260 9.25 3.89 5.65
N MET A 261 8.72 3.23 4.62
CA MET A 261 7.92 2.02 4.75
C MET A 261 7.95 1.23 3.45
N ALA A 262 7.90 -0.10 3.56
CA ALA A 262 7.81 -1.00 2.43
C ALA A 262 6.89 -2.18 2.77
N ASN A 263 5.74 -2.28 2.09
CA ASN A 263 4.71 -3.28 2.34
C ASN A 263 4.61 -4.24 1.15
N ILE A 264 4.96 -5.50 1.38
CA ILE A 264 4.86 -6.52 0.33
C ILE A 264 3.39 -6.85 -0.02
N ALA A 265 3.12 -7.12 -1.26
CA ALA A 265 1.84 -7.62 -1.72
C ALA A 265 1.92 -9.14 -1.99
N GLN A 266 1.32 -10.01 -1.12
CA GLN A 266 0.53 -9.63 0.03
C GLN A 266 0.84 -10.57 1.23
N LEU A 267 0.16 -10.38 2.35
CA LEU A 267 0.44 -11.16 3.55
C LEU A 267 0.00 -12.62 3.41
N ILE A 268 -1.25 -12.86 2.93
CA ILE A 268 -1.90 -14.19 2.97
C ILE A 268 -2.52 -14.53 1.63
N ASN A 269 -2.18 -15.70 1.08
CA ASN A 269 -2.83 -16.40 -0.03
C ASN A 269 -2.85 -15.69 -1.40
N VAL A 270 -2.30 -14.50 -1.55
CA VAL A 270 -2.38 -13.68 -2.76
C VAL A 270 -0.99 -13.26 -3.22
N LEU A 271 -0.72 -13.31 -4.52
CA LEU A 271 0.54 -12.90 -5.13
C LEU A 271 1.76 -13.53 -4.42
N GLN A 272 2.77 -12.75 -4.07
CA GLN A 272 3.93 -13.19 -3.28
C GLN A 272 3.55 -13.32 -1.79
N ALA A 273 2.66 -14.25 -1.47
CA ALA A 273 2.18 -14.43 -0.11
C ALA A 273 3.30 -14.78 0.87
N VAL A 274 3.31 -14.10 2.00
CA VAL A 274 4.23 -14.41 3.11
C VAL A 274 3.80 -15.68 3.83
N ILE A 275 2.48 -15.88 3.95
CA ILE A 275 1.85 -17.03 4.61
C ILE A 275 0.78 -17.62 3.69
N LEU A 276 0.69 -18.93 3.64
CA LEU A 276 -0.43 -19.64 3.04
C LEU A 276 -1.28 -20.30 4.12
N THR A 277 -2.60 -20.24 3.96
CA THR A 277 -3.58 -20.83 4.89
C THR A 277 -4.66 -21.61 4.14
N GLU A 278 -5.08 -22.72 4.73
CA GLU A 278 -6.22 -23.51 4.28
C GLU A 278 -6.95 -24.09 5.50
N GLY A 279 -8.10 -23.53 5.87
CA GLY A 279 -8.78 -23.87 7.12
C GLY A 279 -7.84 -23.69 8.32
N PRO A 280 -7.64 -24.71 9.17
CA PRO A 280 -6.77 -24.61 10.34
C PRO A 280 -5.26 -24.76 10.01
N LYS A 281 -4.90 -25.06 8.76
CA LYS A 281 -3.52 -25.25 8.35
C LYS A 281 -2.87 -23.93 7.99
N MET A 282 -1.59 -23.81 8.29
CA MET A 282 -0.75 -22.66 7.92
C MET A 282 0.62 -23.13 7.43
N LEU A 283 1.13 -22.48 6.40
CA LEU A 283 2.47 -22.71 5.86
C LEU A 283 3.20 -21.36 5.73
N ARG A 284 4.46 -21.33 6.14
CA ARG A 284 5.38 -20.21 5.94
C ARG A 284 6.08 -20.38 4.60
N THR A 285 5.96 -19.39 3.73
CA THR A 285 6.60 -19.42 2.40
C THR A 285 8.10 -19.10 2.49
N PRO A 286 8.89 -19.32 1.42
CA PRO A 286 10.27 -18.85 1.38
C PRO A 286 10.40 -17.35 1.65
N THR A 287 9.47 -16.53 1.19
CA THR A 287 9.39 -15.08 1.46
C THR A 287 9.25 -14.79 2.96
N TYR A 288 8.45 -15.56 3.71
CA TYR A 288 8.36 -15.43 5.17
C TYR A 288 9.74 -15.51 5.84
N HIS A 289 10.56 -16.47 5.43
CA HIS A 289 11.88 -16.68 6.02
C HIS A 289 12.84 -15.52 5.74
N VAL A 290 12.71 -14.86 4.60
CA VAL A 290 13.43 -13.61 4.31
C VAL A 290 13.02 -12.52 5.29
N PHE A 291 11.73 -12.23 5.43
CA PHE A 291 11.25 -11.25 6.40
C PHE A 291 11.69 -11.59 7.84
N HIS A 292 11.66 -12.86 8.21
CA HIS A 292 12.11 -13.29 9.52
C HIS A 292 13.61 -13.01 9.76
N MET A 293 14.46 -13.17 8.75
CA MET A 293 15.88 -12.80 8.82
C MET A 293 16.06 -11.29 8.94
N TYR A 294 15.24 -10.50 8.21
CA TYR A 294 15.35 -9.04 8.19
C TYR A 294 14.76 -8.33 9.42
N LYS A 295 14.02 -9.00 10.29
CA LYS A 295 13.37 -8.38 11.45
C LYS A 295 14.30 -7.57 12.39
N TYR A 296 15.61 -7.78 12.29
CA TYR A 296 16.65 -7.06 13.05
C TYR A 296 17.44 -6.06 12.19
N HIS A 297 17.10 -5.93 10.91
CA HIS A 297 17.82 -5.12 9.92
C HIS A 297 16.85 -4.15 9.21
N GLN A 298 16.14 -3.36 10.01
CA GLN A 298 15.18 -2.37 9.52
C GLN A 298 15.70 -0.96 9.68
#